data_61c1299961d5e67f0b6ae1b303f4b868
#
_entry.id   61c1299961d5e67f0b6ae1b303f4b868
#
_cell.length_a   1.000
_cell.length_b   1.000
_cell.length_c   1.000
_cell.angle_alpha   90.00
_cell.angle_beta   90.00
_cell.angle_gamma   90.00
#
_symmetry.space_group_name_H-M   'P 1'
#
loop_
_entity.id
_entity.type
_entity.pdbx_description
1 polymer ?
#
loop_
_entity_poly.entity_id
_entity_poly.type
_entity_poly.pdbx_seq_one_letter_code
_entity_poly.pdbx_strand_id
1 'polypeptide(L)'
;GFSGKGFLEGTQSYLQYLPEKQTDFIFTLIGEEFGFLGTIFIIFLFLLVISICYYISIKSIHIFGRILSIGVGANIFIYVIMNISMVSGLMPVVGIPLPLVSYGGSAMLSIMISIGLVLNMELNSNIKKLNYA
;
A
#
# COMPACT_ATOMS: atom_id res chain seq x y z
N GLY A 1 20.61 3.56 11.62
CA GLY A 1 20.60 4.99 11.99
C GLY A 1 19.44 5.78 11.37
N PHE A 2 19.35 7.05 11.70
CA PHE A 2 18.27 7.93 11.22
C PHE A 2 18.26 8.15 9.71
N SER A 3 19.42 8.08 9.03
CA SER A 3 19.58 8.37 7.60
C SER A 3 19.96 7.17 6.73
N GLY A 4 19.92 5.95 7.25
CA GLY A 4 20.31 4.75 6.49
C GLY A 4 21.79 4.68 6.13
N LYS A 5 22.18 3.63 5.39
CA LYS A 5 23.57 3.43 4.92
C LYS A 5 23.88 4.09 3.57
N GLY A 6 22.88 4.69 2.93
CA GLY A 6 22.99 5.27 1.58
C GLY A 6 22.46 4.35 0.48
N PHE A 7 22.15 4.94 -0.66
CA PHE A 7 21.63 4.26 -1.84
C PHE A 7 22.66 3.24 -2.36
N LEU A 8 22.29 1.96 -2.47
CA LEU A 8 23.12 0.82 -2.89
C LEU A 8 24.20 0.35 -1.89
N GLU A 9 24.30 0.90 -0.68
CA GLU A 9 25.29 0.45 0.32
C GLU A 9 24.70 -0.53 1.36
N GLY A 10 23.47 -0.96 1.21
CA GLY A 10 22.83 -1.97 2.06
C GLY A 10 23.45 -3.35 1.89
N THR A 11 23.82 -4.00 3.00
CA THR A 11 24.46 -5.33 2.99
C THR A 11 23.58 -6.42 2.40
N GLN A 12 22.28 -6.27 2.39
CA GLN A 12 21.34 -7.25 1.81
C GLN A 12 21.19 -7.13 0.30
N SER A 13 21.51 -6.00 -0.32
CA SER A 13 21.52 -5.84 -1.77
C SER A 13 22.64 -6.65 -2.45
N TYR A 14 23.69 -7.01 -1.72
CA TYR A 14 24.78 -7.87 -2.21
C TYR A 14 24.47 -9.38 -2.09
N LEU A 15 23.52 -9.78 -1.28
CA LEU A 15 23.11 -11.17 -1.12
C LEU A 15 22.03 -11.57 -2.15
N GLN A 16 22.37 -11.45 -3.43
CA GLN A 16 21.52 -11.77 -4.58
C GLN A 16 21.18 -13.27 -4.77
N TYR A 17 21.12 -14.06 -3.72
CA TYR A 17 20.99 -15.51 -3.86
C TYR A 17 19.58 -16.04 -4.11
N LEU A 18 18.50 -15.21 -3.97
CA LEU A 18 17.14 -15.67 -4.24
C LEU A 18 16.27 -14.48 -4.73
N PRO A 19 15.88 -14.44 -6.03
CA PRO A 19 15.03 -13.37 -6.59
C PRO A 19 13.64 -13.27 -5.93
N GLU A 20 13.12 -14.36 -5.39
CA GLU A 20 11.81 -14.38 -4.70
C GLU A 20 11.82 -13.63 -3.36
N LYS A 21 12.95 -13.60 -2.63
CA LYS A 21 13.06 -12.86 -1.37
C LYS A 21 13.16 -11.34 -1.53
N GLN A 22 13.57 -10.87 -2.69
CA GLN A 22 13.70 -9.42 -2.95
C GLN A 22 12.35 -8.73 -3.07
N THR A 23 11.31 -9.44 -3.51
CA THR A 23 9.96 -8.89 -3.65
C THR A 23 9.23 -8.81 -2.31
N ASP A 24 9.49 -9.73 -1.39
CA ASP A 24 8.78 -9.83 -0.11
C ASP A 24 9.36 -8.90 0.97
N PHE A 25 10.65 -8.55 0.85
CA PHE A 25 11.39 -7.73 1.82
C PHE A 25 11.74 -6.33 1.33
N ILE A 26 10.98 -5.78 0.38
CA ILE A 26 11.26 -4.43 -0.16
C ILE A 26 11.20 -3.36 0.94
N PHE A 27 10.36 -3.55 1.95
CA PHE A 27 10.27 -2.66 3.09
C PHE A 27 11.54 -2.66 3.93
N THR A 28 12.19 -3.83 4.07
CA THR A 28 13.48 -3.96 4.76
C THR A 28 14.60 -3.28 3.98
N LEU A 29 14.64 -3.45 2.64
CA LEU A 29 15.61 -2.77 1.78
C LEU A 29 15.47 -1.25 1.87
N ILE A 30 14.25 -0.73 1.85
CA ILE A 30 14.00 0.70 2.02
C ILE A 30 14.45 1.18 3.40
N GLY A 31 14.23 0.36 4.45
CA GLY A 31 14.70 0.63 5.80
C GLY A 31 16.23 0.66 5.91
N GLU A 32 16.94 -0.19 5.16
CA GLU A 32 18.41 -0.18 5.11
C GLU A 32 18.98 1.00 4.33
N GLU A 33 18.41 1.32 3.16
CA GLU A 33 18.91 2.37 2.27
C GLU A 33 18.54 3.78 2.75
N PHE A 34 17.28 4.00 3.09
CA PHE A 34 16.74 5.31 3.46
C PHE A 34 16.59 5.51 4.97
N GLY A 35 16.80 4.46 5.76
CA GLY A 35 16.70 4.51 7.20
C GLY A 35 15.28 4.70 7.72
N PHE A 36 15.19 5.15 8.96
CA PHE A 36 13.92 5.35 9.68
C PHE A 36 12.99 6.38 9.00
N LEU A 37 13.57 7.43 8.41
CA LEU A 37 12.80 8.45 7.71
C LEU A 37 12.11 7.92 6.46
N GLY A 38 12.77 7.06 5.68
CA GLY A 38 12.18 6.45 4.48
C GLY A 38 11.02 5.52 4.80
N THR A 39 11.16 4.72 5.86
CA THR A 39 10.09 3.81 6.29
C THR A 39 8.86 4.56 6.79
N ILE A 40 9.04 5.63 7.57
CA ILE A 40 7.95 6.49 8.03
C ILE A 40 7.25 7.15 6.85
N PHE A 41 7.99 7.64 5.86
CA PHE A 41 7.41 8.29 4.69
C PHE A 41 6.50 7.34 3.91
N ILE A 42 6.92 6.08 3.70
CA ILE A 42 6.09 5.07 3.03
C ILE A 42 4.85 4.72 3.83
N ILE A 43 4.97 4.53 5.12
CA ILE A 43 3.81 4.28 5.99
C ILE A 43 2.82 5.45 5.90
N PHE A 44 3.33 6.67 5.91
CA PHE A 44 2.50 7.87 5.76
C PHE A 44 1.75 7.91 4.42
N LEU A 45 2.39 7.53 3.31
CA LEU A 45 1.74 7.44 2.01
C LEU A 45 0.61 6.40 2.01
N PHE A 46 0.81 5.23 2.60
CA PHE A 46 -0.24 4.22 2.72
C PHE A 46 -1.40 4.70 3.59
N LEU A 47 -1.12 5.35 4.71
CA LEU A 47 -2.16 5.93 5.56
C LEU A 47 -2.97 7.00 4.82
N LEU A 48 -2.30 7.79 3.97
CA LEU A 48 -2.97 8.77 3.12
C LEU A 48 -3.93 8.09 2.13
N VAL A 49 -3.50 7.04 1.43
CA VAL A 49 -4.36 6.29 0.50
C VAL A 49 -5.56 5.68 1.22
N ILE A 50 -5.35 5.06 2.38
CA ILE A 50 -6.43 4.48 3.20
C ILE A 50 -7.42 5.57 3.65
N SER A 51 -6.91 6.72 4.07
CA SER A 51 -7.74 7.87 4.48
C SER A 51 -8.59 8.40 3.33
N ILE A 52 -8.04 8.45 2.11
CA ILE A 52 -8.79 8.84 0.91
C ILE A 52 -9.91 7.83 0.62
N CYS A 53 -9.64 6.53 0.68
CA CYS A 53 -10.67 5.50 0.50
C CYS A 53 -11.80 5.64 1.52
N TYR A 54 -11.46 5.91 2.78
CA TYR A 54 -12.43 6.13 3.84
C TYR A 54 -13.25 7.41 3.63
N TYR A 55 -12.59 8.50 3.22
CA TYR A 55 -13.27 9.77 2.89
C TYR A 55 -14.26 9.61 1.75
N ILE A 56 -13.89 8.91 0.68
CA ILE A 56 -14.76 8.60 -0.46
C ILE A 56 -15.96 7.77 0.00
N SER A 57 -15.75 6.81 0.89
CA SER A 57 -16.82 6.00 1.45
C SER A 57 -17.88 6.82 2.16
N ILE A 58 -17.47 7.77 3.02
CA ILE A 58 -18.42 8.64 3.74
C ILE A 58 -19.20 9.55 2.77
N LYS A 59 -18.52 10.05 1.74
CA LYS A 59 -19.09 11.01 0.80
C LYS A 59 -19.96 10.35 -0.28
N SER A 60 -19.83 9.06 -0.51
CA SER A 60 -20.56 8.33 -1.54
C SER A 60 -22.07 8.25 -1.25
N ILE A 61 -22.89 8.58 -2.25
CA ILE A 61 -24.36 8.48 -2.16
C ILE A 61 -24.82 7.03 -2.30
N HIS A 62 -24.11 6.23 -3.09
CA HIS A 62 -24.47 4.85 -3.35
C HIS A 62 -23.91 3.91 -2.29
N ILE A 63 -24.75 3.02 -1.76
CA ILE A 63 -24.35 1.99 -0.79
C ILE A 63 -23.22 1.13 -1.36
N PHE A 64 -23.31 0.74 -2.63
CA PHE A 64 -22.26 -0.04 -3.29
C PHE A 64 -20.90 0.67 -3.29
N GLY A 65 -20.85 1.94 -3.68
CA GLY A 65 -19.61 2.73 -3.67
C GLY A 65 -19.01 2.87 -2.26
N ARG A 66 -19.88 3.00 -1.25
CA ARG A 66 -19.47 3.07 0.15
C ARG A 66 -18.80 1.77 0.61
N ILE A 67 -19.44 0.63 0.38
CA ILE A 67 -18.92 -0.69 0.76
C ILE A 67 -17.65 -1.01 0.00
N LEU A 68 -17.61 -0.72 -1.31
CA LEU A 68 -16.43 -0.93 -2.15
C LEU A 68 -15.22 -0.14 -1.63
N SER A 69 -15.40 1.14 -1.33
CA SER A 69 -14.32 2.02 -0.84
C SER A 69 -13.78 1.57 0.52
N ILE A 70 -14.65 1.16 1.43
CA ILE A 70 -14.23 0.58 2.73
C ILE A 70 -13.48 -0.73 2.51
N GLY A 71 -13.99 -1.61 1.65
CA GLY A 71 -13.37 -2.90 1.36
C GLY A 71 -11.97 -2.77 0.77
N VAL A 72 -11.78 -1.86 -0.18
CA VAL A 72 -10.46 -1.58 -0.78
C VAL A 72 -9.51 -0.98 0.26
N GLY A 73 -9.96 -0.01 1.04
CA GLY A 73 -9.15 0.60 2.11
C GLY A 73 -8.73 -0.42 3.18
N ALA A 74 -9.66 -1.28 3.62
CA ALA A 74 -9.39 -2.34 4.58
C ALA A 74 -8.41 -3.39 4.02
N ASN A 75 -8.55 -3.75 2.73
CA ASN A 75 -7.64 -4.69 2.08
C ASN A 75 -6.20 -4.15 2.05
N ILE A 76 -6.00 -2.89 1.63
CA ILE A 76 -4.69 -2.23 1.65
C ILE A 76 -4.13 -2.19 3.08
N PHE A 77 -4.95 -1.85 4.06
CA PHE A 77 -4.55 -1.79 5.47
C PHE A 77 -4.04 -3.13 5.98
N ILE A 78 -4.74 -4.23 5.68
CA ILE A 78 -4.34 -5.58 6.07
C ILE A 78 -2.99 -5.95 5.43
N TYR A 79 -2.80 -5.68 4.12
CA TYR A 79 -1.52 -5.94 3.46
C TYR A 79 -0.36 -5.18 4.10
N VAL A 80 -0.55 -3.92 4.43
CA VAL A 80 0.48 -3.09 5.08
C VAL A 80 0.83 -3.63 6.46
N ILE A 81 -0.17 -3.94 7.29
CA ILE A 81 0.06 -4.51 8.63
C ILE A 81 0.78 -5.85 8.55
N MET A 82 0.32 -6.74 7.67
CA MET A 82 0.94 -8.04 7.49
C MET A 82 2.41 -7.93 7.07
N ASN A 83 2.71 -7.03 6.12
CA ASN A 83 4.08 -6.81 5.67
C ASN A 83 4.97 -6.25 6.79
N ILE A 84 4.50 -5.25 7.53
CA ILE A 84 5.22 -4.70 8.68
C ILE A 84 5.45 -5.77 9.75
N SER A 85 4.44 -6.60 10.04
CA SER A 85 4.53 -7.67 11.03
C SER A 85 5.55 -8.75 10.65
N MET A 86 5.64 -9.09 9.36
CA MET A 86 6.65 -10.03 8.85
C MET A 86 8.07 -9.46 8.99
N VAL A 87 8.25 -8.20 8.62
CA VAL A 87 9.57 -7.53 8.72
C VAL A 87 10.00 -7.35 10.17
N SER A 88 9.06 -7.09 11.08
CA SER A 88 9.31 -6.97 12.53
C SER A 88 9.56 -8.30 13.23
N GLY A 89 9.42 -9.43 12.54
CA GLY A 89 9.56 -10.77 13.13
C GLY A 89 8.40 -11.22 14.01
N LEU A 90 7.29 -10.47 14.01
CA LEU A 90 6.08 -10.82 14.76
C LEU A 90 5.28 -11.96 14.13
N MET A 91 5.42 -12.13 12.82
CA MET A 91 4.76 -13.17 12.05
C MET A 91 5.77 -13.94 11.18
N PRO A 92 5.53 -15.24 10.89
CA PRO A 92 6.34 -16.00 9.95
C PRO A 92 6.22 -15.38 8.55
N VAL A 93 7.30 -15.49 7.76
CA VAL A 93 7.36 -14.97 6.39
C VAL A 93 6.44 -15.78 5.50
N VAL A 94 5.35 -15.17 5.04
CA VAL A 94 4.33 -15.79 4.18
C VAL A 94 4.46 -15.32 2.72
N GLY A 95 5.35 -14.36 2.42
CA GLY A 95 5.55 -13.88 1.05
C GLY A 95 4.41 -13.01 0.52
N ILE A 96 3.83 -12.16 1.35
CA ILE A 96 2.78 -11.23 0.94
C ILE A 96 3.42 -9.94 0.42
N PRO A 97 3.27 -9.62 -0.88
CA PRO A 97 3.87 -8.41 -1.45
C PRO A 97 3.22 -7.15 -0.89
N LEU A 98 4.02 -6.10 -0.70
CA LEU A 98 3.51 -4.78 -0.30
C LEU A 98 2.73 -4.17 -1.49
N PRO A 99 1.49 -3.69 -1.29
CA PRO A 99 0.71 -3.10 -2.37
C PRO A 99 1.45 -1.91 -3.00
N LEU A 100 1.43 -1.81 -4.33
CA LEU A 100 2.00 -0.72 -5.14
C LEU A 100 3.54 -0.57 -5.08
N VAL A 101 4.22 -1.16 -4.12
CA VAL A 101 5.67 -1.01 -3.92
C VAL A 101 6.42 -2.29 -4.26
N SER A 102 5.86 -3.44 -3.92
CA SER A 102 6.49 -4.74 -4.20
C SER A 102 6.22 -5.19 -5.64
N TYR A 103 7.21 -5.86 -6.24
CA TYR A 103 7.10 -6.45 -7.58
C TYR A 103 6.19 -7.70 -7.56
N GLY A 104 4.91 -7.47 -7.71
CA GLY A 104 3.91 -8.52 -7.87
C GLY A 104 2.92 -8.10 -8.95
N GLY A 105 3.14 -8.50 -10.22
CA GLY A 105 2.39 -8.00 -11.37
C GLY A 105 0.87 -8.14 -11.22
N SER A 106 0.38 -9.31 -10.79
CA SER A 106 -1.05 -9.56 -10.59
C SER A 106 -1.62 -8.80 -9.38
N ALA A 107 -0.90 -8.74 -8.26
CA ALA A 107 -1.32 -8.02 -7.07
C ALA A 107 -1.39 -6.50 -7.32
N MET A 108 -0.40 -5.96 -8.02
CA MET A 108 -0.36 -4.55 -8.40
C MET A 108 -1.53 -4.17 -9.31
N LEU A 109 -1.80 -4.98 -10.35
CA LEU A 109 -2.93 -4.77 -11.25
C LEU A 109 -4.27 -4.82 -10.51
N SER A 110 -4.47 -5.79 -9.63
CA SER A 110 -5.70 -5.91 -8.83
C SER A 110 -5.96 -4.68 -7.98
N ILE A 111 -4.94 -4.16 -7.32
CA ILE A 111 -5.04 -2.99 -6.46
C ILE A 111 -5.27 -1.72 -7.28
N MET A 112 -4.58 -1.56 -8.41
CA MET A 112 -4.78 -0.41 -9.31
C MET A 112 -6.19 -0.39 -9.89
N ILE A 113 -6.73 -1.55 -10.30
CA ILE A 113 -8.12 -1.68 -10.76
C ILE A 113 -9.09 -1.33 -9.63
N SER A 114 -8.86 -1.82 -8.42
CA SER A 114 -9.69 -1.55 -7.25
C SER A 114 -9.72 -0.06 -6.90
N ILE A 115 -8.59 0.61 -6.90
CA ILE A 115 -8.48 2.06 -6.69
C ILE A 115 -9.19 2.82 -7.82
N GLY A 116 -9.01 2.40 -9.07
CA GLY A 116 -9.71 2.98 -10.22
C GLY A 116 -11.23 2.91 -10.10
N LEU A 117 -11.77 1.79 -9.62
CA LEU A 117 -13.20 1.62 -9.35
C LEU A 117 -13.69 2.56 -8.24
N VAL A 118 -12.92 2.72 -7.17
CA VAL A 118 -13.24 3.64 -6.06
C VAL A 118 -13.31 5.09 -6.57
N LEU A 119 -12.33 5.52 -7.36
CA LEU A 119 -12.31 6.86 -7.95
C LEU A 119 -13.46 7.09 -8.93
N ASN A 120 -13.81 6.11 -9.74
CA ASN A 120 -14.94 6.18 -10.64
C ASN A 120 -16.27 6.35 -9.88
N MET A 121 -16.43 5.65 -8.76
CA MET A 121 -17.61 5.82 -7.89
C MET A 121 -17.70 7.20 -7.28
N GLU A 122 -16.58 7.82 -6.92
CA GLU A 122 -16.55 9.21 -6.45
C GLU A 122 -17.00 10.18 -7.53
N LEU A 123 -16.43 10.07 -8.74
CA LEU A 123 -16.79 10.91 -9.88
C LEU A 123 -18.29 10.83 -10.18
N ASN A 124 -18.84 9.63 -10.25
CA ASN A 124 -20.26 9.42 -10.53
C ASN A 124 -21.17 9.97 -9.41
N SER A 125 -20.73 9.86 -8.16
CA SER A 125 -21.42 10.45 -7.01
C SER A 125 -21.45 11.99 -7.09
N ASN A 126 -20.34 12.60 -7.48
CA ASN A 126 -20.23 14.06 -7.61
C ASN A 126 -21.07 14.60 -8.78
N ILE A 127 -21.08 13.92 -9.94
CA ILE A 127 -21.90 14.29 -11.09
C ILE A 127 -23.39 14.26 -10.72
N LYS A 128 -23.85 13.23 -10.01
CA LYS A 128 -25.24 13.17 -9.56
C LYS A 128 -25.59 14.29 -8.60
N LYS A 129 -24.71 14.67 -7.67
CA LYS A 129 -24.95 15.81 -6.78
C LYS A 129 -25.15 17.12 -7.55
N LEU A 130 -24.37 17.33 -8.61
CA LEU A 130 -24.51 18.52 -9.45
C LEU A 130 -25.83 18.55 -10.23
N ASN A 131 -26.33 17.40 -10.68
CA ASN A 131 -27.58 17.30 -11.43
C ASN A 131 -28.84 17.48 -10.55
N TYR A 132 -28.72 17.29 -9.25
CA TYR A 132 -29.85 17.49 -8.30
C TYR A 132 -29.78 18.82 -7.54
N ALA A 133 -28.73 19.58 -7.75
CA ALA A 133 -28.59 20.95 -7.21
C ALA A 133 -29.05 21.99 -8.19
#